data_2b51b1bebff8c7ad2e07b9028bd23647
#
_entry.id   2b51b1bebff8c7ad2e07b9028bd23647
#
_cell.length_a   1.000
_cell.length_b   1.000
_cell.length_c   1.000
_cell.angle_alpha   90.00
_cell.angle_beta   90.00
_cell.angle_gamma   90.00
#
_symmetry.space_group_name_H-M   'P 1'
#
loop_
_entity.id
_entity.type
_entity.pdbx_description
1 polymer ?
#
loop_
_entity_poly.entity_id
_entity_poly.type
_entity_poly.pdbx_seq_one_letter_code
_entity_poly.pdbx_strand_id
1 'polypeptide(L)'
;TFDIHGGGMDLKFPHHECEIAQNSACSGHKGARYWMHANMLTLNGKRMSKSTGNTVLPRELFAGDSPLLDKGFSPSVVRFFMMQAHYSSVLDFSNDALVAAEKGHNRLLSALEKLDTLAPSSESTIALQAWIDKCYHAMSDNFNTPILIAHLFEAIKWIGAEEGSIGLNASDLATFKSTLHAFTFDVLGLRSKTDNSGDAHKEALDKAMSLVIELRAQARLNKDWGTADLIRDQLNDAGIQLKDGAEGTSYSL
;
A
#
# COMPACT_ATOMS: atom_id res chain seq x y z
N THR A 1 12.55 -20.81 -19.87
CA THR A 1 13.22 -19.86 -18.96
C THR A 1 12.24 -18.73 -18.63
N PHE A 2 12.07 -18.40 -17.37
CA PHE A 2 11.28 -17.27 -16.89
C PHE A 2 12.18 -16.24 -16.20
N ASP A 3 11.65 -15.05 -15.89
CA ASP A 3 12.52 -13.95 -15.49
C ASP A 3 12.93 -14.06 -14.02
N ILE A 4 11.98 -14.17 -13.10
CA ILE A 4 12.25 -14.10 -11.65
C ILE A 4 11.64 -15.29 -10.92
N HIS A 5 12.45 -15.99 -10.11
CA HIS A 5 12.02 -16.98 -9.14
C HIS A 5 12.26 -16.45 -7.74
N GLY A 6 11.20 -16.35 -6.93
CA GLY A 6 11.25 -15.84 -5.58
C GLY A 6 10.96 -16.89 -4.52
N GLY A 7 11.54 -16.74 -3.33
CA GLY A 7 11.24 -17.61 -2.19
C GLY A 7 11.80 -17.08 -0.88
N GLY A 8 11.66 -17.84 0.17
CA GLY A 8 12.31 -17.55 1.44
C GLY A 8 13.81 -17.89 1.40
N MET A 9 14.60 -17.26 2.25
CA MET A 9 16.04 -17.54 2.38
C MET A 9 16.30 -19.01 2.75
N ASP A 10 15.38 -19.65 3.44
CA ASP A 10 15.40 -21.08 3.81
C ASP A 10 15.28 -22.01 2.60
N LEU A 11 14.67 -21.55 1.52
CA LEU A 11 14.56 -22.31 0.27
C LEU A 11 15.82 -22.22 -0.60
N LYS A 12 16.73 -21.29 -0.35
CA LYS A 12 17.93 -21.10 -1.13
C LYS A 12 18.74 -22.41 -1.24
N PHE A 13 18.89 -23.09 -0.10
CA PHE A 13 19.52 -24.40 -0.04
C PHE A 13 18.76 -25.33 0.91
N PRO A 14 18.48 -26.59 0.52
CA PRO A 14 18.85 -27.23 -0.77
C PRO A 14 17.83 -27.05 -1.90
N HIS A 15 16.64 -26.48 -1.65
CA HIS A 15 15.48 -26.54 -2.54
C HIS A 15 15.76 -25.91 -3.92
N HIS A 16 16.06 -24.62 -3.96
CA HIS A 16 16.32 -23.91 -5.22
C HIS A 16 17.59 -24.39 -5.93
N GLU A 17 18.61 -24.84 -5.20
CA GLU A 17 19.79 -25.46 -5.81
C GLU A 17 19.43 -26.77 -6.50
N CYS A 18 18.55 -27.58 -5.93
CA CYS A 18 18.03 -28.78 -6.56
C CYS A 18 17.20 -28.45 -7.81
N GLU A 19 16.37 -27.40 -7.77
CA GLU A 19 15.62 -26.94 -8.94
C GLU A 19 16.55 -26.50 -10.08
N ILE A 20 17.63 -25.76 -9.78
CA ILE A 20 18.64 -25.37 -10.76
C ILE A 20 19.29 -26.61 -11.38
N ALA A 21 19.66 -27.59 -10.56
CA ALA A 21 20.26 -28.83 -11.03
C ALA A 21 19.32 -29.61 -11.94
N GLN A 22 18.05 -29.78 -11.55
CA GLN A 22 17.01 -30.49 -12.34
C GLN A 22 16.76 -29.78 -13.66
N ASN A 23 16.57 -28.45 -13.65
CA ASN A 23 16.35 -27.69 -14.88
C ASN A 23 17.55 -27.75 -15.81
N SER A 24 18.77 -27.67 -15.27
CA SER A 24 20.00 -27.76 -16.06
C SER A 24 20.15 -29.13 -16.71
N ALA A 25 19.84 -30.21 -16.00
CA ALA A 25 19.89 -31.58 -16.53
C ALA A 25 18.81 -31.84 -17.58
N CYS A 26 17.57 -31.34 -17.36
CA CYS A 26 16.44 -31.60 -18.26
C CYS A 26 16.45 -30.71 -19.51
N SER A 27 16.81 -29.43 -19.36
CA SER A 27 16.55 -28.38 -20.37
C SER A 27 17.80 -27.64 -20.81
N GLY A 28 18.95 -27.92 -20.20
CA GLY A 28 20.22 -27.23 -20.50
C GLY A 28 20.30 -25.80 -20.00
N HIS A 29 19.34 -25.34 -19.17
CA HIS A 29 19.31 -23.99 -18.59
C HIS A 29 18.85 -24.00 -17.14
N LYS A 30 19.12 -22.90 -16.37
CA LYS A 30 18.88 -22.80 -14.93
C LYS A 30 17.40 -22.55 -14.53
N GLY A 31 16.49 -22.48 -15.47
CA GLY A 31 15.07 -22.21 -15.21
C GLY A 31 14.74 -20.73 -15.12
N ALA A 32 15.25 -20.04 -14.14
CA ALA A 32 15.07 -18.59 -13.94
C ALA A 32 16.33 -17.78 -14.31
N ARG A 33 16.12 -16.53 -14.73
CA ARG A 33 17.21 -15.56 -14.95
C ARG A 33 17.73 -14.98 -13.65
N TYR A 34 16.81 -14.66 -12.73
CA TYR A 34 17.09 -14.05 -11.44
C TYR A 34 16.43 -14.86 -10.32
N TRP A 35 17.14 -14.98 -9.19
CA TRP A 35 16.66 -15.66 -7.99
C TRP A 35 16.60 -14.65 -6.85
N MET A 36 15.42 -14.45 -6.27
CA MET A 36 15.21 -13.49 -5.20
C MET A 36 14.82 -14.22 -3.91
N HIS A 37 15.49 -13.89 -2.80
CA HIS A 37 15.25 -14.53 -1.51
C HIS A 37 14.89 -13.49 -0.45
N ALA A 38 13.63 -13.56 0.03
CA ALA A 38 13.19 -12.77 1.18
C ALA A 38 13.64 -13.44 2.48
N ASN A 39 13.96 -12.64 3.50
CA ASN A 39 14.33 -13.16 4.80
C ASN A 39 13.13 -13.30 5.73
N MET A 40 13.38 -13.73 6.97
CA MET A 40 12.35 -14.03 7.96
C MET A 40 11.70 -12.77 8.51
N LEU A 41 10.42 -12.89 8.82
CA LEU A 41 9.68 -11.96 9.64
C LEU A 41 9.68 -12.49 11.08
N THR A 42 10.13 -11.66 12.03
CA THR A 42 10.04 -11.92 13.46
C THR A 42 8.98 -11.02 14.10
N LEU A 43 8.52 -11.38 15.27
CA LEU A 43 7.57 -10.59 16.04
C LEU A 43 8.13 -10.39 17.45
N ASN A 44 8.46 -9.14 17.79
CA ASN A 44 9.14 -8.78 19.04
C ASN A 44 10.42 -9.62 19.27
N GLY A 45 11.27 -9.72 18.25
CA GLY A 45 12.53 -10.47 18.26
C GLY A 45 12.38 -11.99 18.26
N LYS A 46 11.17 -12.53 18.16
CA LYS A 46 10.90 -13.97 18.18
C LYS A 46 10.36 -14.45 16.83
N ARG A 47 10.73 -15.68 16.46
CA ARG A 47 10.17 -16.32 15.26
C ARG A 47 8.65 -16.46 15.41
N MET A 48 7.91 -16.12 14.36
CA MET A 48 6.46 -16.35 14.33
C MET A 48 6.14 -17.83 14.27
N SER A 49 5.26 -18.29 15.15
CA SER A 49 4.82 -19.68 15.22
C SER A 49 3.39 -19.79 15.73
N LYS A 50 2.58 -20.59 15.06
CA LYS A 50 1.20 -20.89 15.51
C LYS A 50 1.18 -21.61 16.87
N SER A 51 2.15 -22.49 17.11
CA SER A 51 2.23 -23.26 18.36
C SER A 51 2.54 -22.42 19.61
N THR A 52 3.19 -21.27 19.43
CA THR A 52 3.52 -20.33 20.51
C THR A 52 2.52 -19.17 20.64
N GLY A 53 1.50 -19.11 19.79
CA GLY A 53 0.58 -17.98 19.72
C GLY A 53 1.22 -16.65 19.29
N ASN A 54 2.46 -16.67 18.85
CA ASN A 54 3.22 -15.50 18.43
C ASN A 54 3.02 -15.26 16.92
N THR A 55 1.78 -14.93 16.53
CA THR A 55 1.40 -14.63 15.14
C THR A 55 0.37 -13.51 15.12
N VAL A 56 0.42 -12.69 14.06
CA VAL A 56 -0.60 -11.68 13.77
C VAL A 56 -1.06 -11.91 12.34
N LEU A 57 -2.36 -12.08 12.14
CA LEU A 57 -2.94 -12.18 10.81
C LEU A 57 -3.11 -10.79 10.19
N PRO A 58 -3.06 -10.64 8.85
CA PRO A 58 -3.27 -9.35 8.20
C PRO A 58 -4.59 -8.67 8.61
N ARG A 59 -5.68 -9.42 8.75
CA ARG A 59 -6.97 -8.88 9.21
C ARG A 59 -6.90 -8.30 10.62
N GLU A 60 -6.18 -8.96 11.54
CA GLU A 60 -6.01 -8.52 12.93
C GLU A 60 -5.12 -7.27 12.99
N LEU A 61 -4.11 -7.22 12.12
CA LEU A 61 -3.21 -6.08 11.94
C LEU A 61 -3.96 -4.83 11.47
N PHE A 62 -4.88 -5.01 10.50
CA PHE A 62 -5.63 -3.88 9.94
C PHE A 62 -6.79 -3.45 10.85
N ALA A 63 -7.48 -4.39 11.50
CA ALA A 63 -8.56 -4.11 12.45
C ALA A 63 -8.05 -3.66 13.83
N GLY A 64 -6.84 -4.07 14.24
CA GLY A 64 -6.31 -3.84 15.58
C GLY A 64 -6.81 -4.86 16.61
N ASP A 65 -7.34 -6.00 16.16
CA ASP A 65 -7.96 -7.03 17.02
C ASP A 65 -6.92 -8.00 17.62
N SER A 66 -5.66 -7.60 17.69
CA SER A 66 -4.58 -8.43 18.27
C SER A 66 -4.11 -7.86 19.60
N PRO A 67 -3.91 -8.69 20.63
CA PRO A 67 -3.37 -8.25 21.93
C PRO A 67 -1.92 -7.75 21.85
N LEU A 68 -1.28 -7.91 20.70
CA LEU A 68 0.09 -7.45 20.42
C LEU A 68 0.13 -6.05 19.79
N LEU A 69 -1.03 -5.44 19.56
CA LEU A 69 -1.18 -4.15 18.89
C LEU A 69 -2.07 -3.23 19.72
N ASP A 70 -1.69 -1.97 19.83
CA ASP A 70 -2.51 -0.96 20.51
C ASP A 70 -3.68 -0.48 19.65
N LYS A 71 -3.60 -0.66 18.33
CA LYS A 71 -4.59 -0.22 17.34
C LYS A 71 -4.42 -0.93 16.00
N GLY A 72 -5.38 -0.74 15.12
CA GLY A 72 -5.27 -1.11 13.71
C GLY A 72 -4.34 -0.16 12.92
N PHE A 73 -3.67 -0.70 11.91
CA PHE A 73 -2.80 0.05 11.01
C PHE A 73 -3.30 -0.09 9.56
N SER A 74 -3.27 1.01 8.81
CA SER A 74 -3.66 0.94 7.40
C SER A 74 -2.71 0.05 6.59
N PRO A 75 -3.19 -0.62 5.53
CA PRO A 75 -2.34 -1.41 4.63
C PRO A 75 -1.14 -0.63 4.09
N SER A 76 -1.30 0.67 3.82
CA SER A 76 -0.23 1.55 3.33
C SER A 76 0.87 1.77 4.37
N VAL A 77 0.51 1.94 5.65
CA VAL A 77 1.47 2.05 6.76
C VAL A 77 2.25 0.75 6.93
N VAL A 78 1.56 -0.40 6.88
CA VAL A 78 2.22 -1.71 6.98
C VAL A 78 3.17 -1.94 5.81
N ARG A 79 2.74 -1.60 4.59
CA ARG A 79 3.60 -1.64 3.39
C ARG A 79 4.83 -0.75 3.56
N PHE A 80 4.65 0.48 4.01
CA PHE A 80 5.76 1.41 4.26
C PHE A 80 6.73 0.85 5.30
N PHE A 81 6.23 0.30 6.41
CA PHE A 81 7.04 -0.37 7.42
C PHE A 81 7.89 -1.49 6.82
N MET A 82 7.28 -2.38 6.02
CA MET A 82 8.00 -3.49 5.38
C MET A 82 9.12 -3.01 4.45
N MET A 83 8.90 -1.91 3.72
CA MET A 83 9.87 -1.36 2.78
C MET A 83 10.99 -0.54 3.44
N GLN A 84 10.90 -0.25 4.74
CA GLN A 84 12.01 0.36 5.50
C GLN A 84 13.18 -0.59 5.74
N ALA A 85 12.98 -1.89 5.55
CA ALA A 85 14.03 -2.89 5.53
C ALA A 85 14.23 -3.44 4.12
N HIS A 86 15.47 -3.84 3.80
CA HIS A 86 15.71 -4.55 2.55
C HIS A 86 15.02 -5.92 2.61
N TYR A 87 14.38 -6.36 1.53
CA TYR A 87 13.60 -7.60 1.51
C TYR A 87 14.41 -8.85 1.89
N SER A 88 15.73 -8.84 1.68
CA SER A 88 16.65 -9.92 2.08
C SER A 88 17.15 -9.84 3.52
N SER A 89 16.74 -8.81 4.27
CA SER A 89 17.07 -8.65 5.70
C SER A 89 15.95 -9.20 6.59
N VAL A 90 16.30 -9.62 7.81
CA VAL A 90 15.28 -9.95 8.81
C VAL A 90 14.49 -8.70 9.16
N LEU A 91 13.17 -8.79 9.12
CA LEU A 91 12.26 -7.72 9.53
C LEU A 91 11.62 -8.08 10.86
N ASP A 92 11.88 -7.26 11.90
CA ASP A 92 11.25 -7.45 13.20
C ASP A 92 9.98 -6.60 13.32
N PHE A 93 8.86 -7.27 13.49
CA PHE A 93 7.55 -6.69 13.61
C PHE A 93 7.25 -6.37 15.07
N SER A 94 6.89 -5.13 15.37
CA SER A 94 6.46 -4.72 16.70
C SER A 94 5.47 -3.55 16.61
N ASN A 95 4.65 -3.38 17.64
CA ASN A 95 3.73 -2.24 17.73
C ASN A 95 4.47 -0.91 17.61
N ASP A 96 5.58 -0.73 18.34
CA ASP A 96 6.36 0.51 18.35
C ASP A 96 6.96 0.82 16.98
N ALA A 97 7.43 -0.21 16.26
CA ALA A 97 7.98 -0.05 14.91
C ALA A 97 6.88 0.38 13.91
N LEU A 98 5.66 -0.15 14.04
CA LEU A 98 4.52 0.26 13.23
C LEU A 98 4.07 1.70 13.54
N VAL A 99 4.04 2.09 14.81
CA VAL A 99 3.73 3.48 15.22
C VAL A 99 4.78 4.45 14.67
N ALA A 100 6.07 4.07 14.69
CA ALA A 100 7.14 4.88 14.11
C ALA A 100 6.99 4.97 12.58
N ALA A 101 6.68 3.86 11.93
CA ALA A 101 6.44 3.83 10.48
C ALA A 101 5.23 4.67 10.08
N GLU A 102 4.15 4.65 10.85
CA GLU A 102 2.97 5.50 10.60
C GLU A 102 3.32 6.99 10.65
N LYS A 103 4.13 7.41 11.63
CA LYS A 103 4.61 8.80 11.68
C LYS A 103 5.43 9.19 10.45
N GLY A 104 6.33 8.30 10.02
CA GLY A 104 7.13 8.49 8.81
C GLY A 104 6.27 8.55 7.55
N HIS A 105 5.36 7.61 7.38
CA HIS A 105 4.40 7.55 6.28
C HIS A 105 3.55 8.83 6.19
N ASN A 106 2.94 9.25 7.29
CA ASN A 106 2.13 10.46 7.32
C ASN A 106 2.96 11.72 7.00
N ARG A 107 4.21 11.79 7.50
CA ARG A 107 5.11 12.90 7.18
C ARG A 107 5.43 12.98 5.70
N LEU A 108 5.69 11.83 5.04
CA LEU A 108 5.94 11.78 3.60
C LEU A 108 4.73 12.27 2.81
N LEU A 109 3.53 11.78 3.12
CA LEU A 109 2.30 12.16 2.42
C LEU A 109 1.92 13.63 2.65
N SER A 110 2.02 14.14 3.88
CA SER A 110 1.78 15.56 4.16
C SER A 110 2.76 16.49 3.43
N ALA A 111 4.01 16.04 3.22
CA ALA A 111 4.96 16.80 2.42
C ALA A 111 4.56 16.83 0.93
N LEU A 112 4.02 15.72 0.39
CA LEU A 112 3.50 15.69 -0.98
C LEU A 112 2.30 16.62 -1.18
N GLU A 113 1.36 16.65 -0.23
CA GLU A 113 0.23 17.59 -0.26
C GLU A 113 0.73 19.06 -0.24
N LYS A 114 1.72 19.36 0.60
CA LYS A 114 2.34 20.69 0.66
C LYS A 114 3.07 21.03 -0.65
N LEU A 115 3.73 20.06 -1.29
CA LEU A 115 4.46 20.25 -2.54
C LEU A 115 3.57 20.81 -3.66
N ASP A 116 2.29 20.43 -3.68
CA ASP A 116 1.35 20.90 -4.71
C ASP A 116 1.04 22.41 -4.58
N THR A 117 1.25 22.99 -3.42
CA THR A 117 1.02 24.42 -3.16
C THR A 117 2.25 25.30 -3.38
N LEU A 118 3.45 24.72 -3.62
CA LEU A 118 4.68 25.48 -3.76
C LEU A 118 4.79 26.17 -5.11
N ALA A 119 5.24 27.43 -5.07
CA ALA A 119 5.56 28.19 -6.26
C ALA A 119 6.99 27.91 -6.75
N PRO A 120 7.25 27.99 -8.08
CA PRO A 120 8.59 27.86 -8.61
C PRO A 120 9.45 29.08 -8.25
N SER A 121 10.77 28.88 -8.15
CA SER A 121 11.77 29.94 -8.09
C SER A 121 12.16 30.41 -9.51
N SER A 122 12.88 31.54 -9.60
CA SER A 122 13.42 32.02 -10.88
C SER A 122 14.49 31.09 -11.45
N GLU A 123 15.30 30.49 -10.57
CA GLU A 123 16.40 29.60 -10.91
C GLU A 123 16.40 28.38 -9.99
N SER A 124 17.00 27.27 -10.48
CA SER A 124 17.18 26.07 -9.68
C SER A 124 18.49 26.12 -8.93
N THR A 125 18.45 26.00 -7.59
CA THR A 125 19.62 25.92 -6.69
C THR A 125 19.88 24.49 -6.20
N ILE A 126 18.92 23.59 -6.41
CA ILE A 126 18.99 22.19 -6.00
C ILE A 126 19.48 21.33 -7.17
N ALA A 127 20.40 20.40 -6.91
CA ALA A 127 20.88 19.44 -7.89
C ALA A 127 19.86 18.32 -8.12
N LEU A 128 18.72 18.65 -8.75
CA LEU A 128 17.57 17.76 -8.93
C LEU A 128 17.94 16.47 -9.66
N GLN A 129 18.70 16.57 -10.78
CA GLN A 129 19.07 15.37 -11.55
C GLN A 129 19.91 14.39 -10.72
N ALA A 130 20.84 14.87 -9.91
CA ALA A 130 21.63 14.01 -9.04
C ALA A 130 20.77 13.27 -8.00
N TRP A 131 19.71 13.89 -7.50
CA TRP A 131 18.74 13.23 -6.61
C TRP A 131 17.92 12.17 -7.36
N ILE A 132 17.44 12.48 -8.56
CA ILE A 132 16.71 11.53 -9.42
C ILE A 132 17.59 10.29 -9.67
N ASP A 133 18.84 10.50 -10.05
CA ASP A 133 19.81 9.41 -10.33
C ASP A 133 20.02 8.52 -9.09
N LYS A 134 20.12 9.10 -7.89
CA LYS A 134 20.20 8.36 -6.63
C LYS A 134 18.97 7.48 -6.39
N CYS A 135 17.77 7.99 -6.66
CA CYS A 135 16.52 7.23 -6.51
C CYS A 135 16.48 6.03 -7.47
N TYR A 136 16.78 6.24 -8.74
CA TYR A 136 16.87 5.15 -9.72
C TYR A 136 17.97 4.16 -9.38
N HIS A 137 19.13 4.63 -8.92
CA HIS A 137 20.23 3.75 -8.52
C HIS A 137 19.80 2.85 -7.36
N ALA A 138 19.12 3.38 -6.33
CA ALA A 138 18.61 2.59 -5.22
C ALA A 138 17.70 1.45 -5.69
N MET A 139 16.79 1.72 -6.64
CA MET A 139 15.90 0.69 -7.17
C MET A 139 16.61 -0.31 -8.09
N SER A 140 17.63 0.13 -8.83
CA SER A 140 18.48 -0.72 -9.67
C SER A 140 19.47 -1.56 -8.86
N ASP A 141 19.77 -1.17 -7.62
CA ASP A 141 20.58 -1.92 -6.66
C ASP A 141 19.69 -2.90 -5.87
N ASN A 142 19.25 -3.95 -6.54
CA ASN A 142 18.51 -5.06 -5.93
C ASN A 142 17.23 -4.61 -5.16
N PHE A 143 16.48 -3.64 -5.72
CA PHE A 143 15.27 -3.08 -5.12
C PHE A 143 15.48 -2.55 -3.70
N ASN A 144 16.50 -1.73 -3.50
CA ASN A 144 16.90 -1.20 -2.21
C ASN A 144 15.95 -0.11 -1.72
N THR A 145 14.74 -0.52 -1.34
CA THR A 145 13.67 0.38 -0.89
C THR A 145 14.05 1.22 0.33
N PRO A 146 14.81 0.74 1.35
CA PRO A 146 15.23 1.61 2.46
C PRO A 146 16.09 2.78 2.01
N ILE A 147 16.97 2.59 1.04
CA ILE A 147 17.78 3.68 0.47
C ILE A 147 16.91 4.63 -0.36
N LEU A 148 16.00 4.11 -1.17
CA LEU A 148 15.01 4.97 -1.86
C LEU A 148 14.22 5.82 -0.87
N ILE A 149 13.67 5.22 0.19
CA ILE A 149 12.90 5.94 1.23
C ILE A 149 13.78 7.03 1.87
N ALA A 150 15.05 6.76 2.14
CA ALA A 150 15.98 7.78 2.66
C ALA A 150 16.12 8.97 1.70
N HIS A 151 16.21 8.72 0.38
CA HIS A 151 16.27 9.80 -0.63
C HIS A 151 14.94 10.56 -0.75
N LEU A 152 13.78 9.89 -0.58
CA LEU A 152 12.50 10.60 -0.50
C LEU A 152 12.45 11.50 0.74
N PHE A 153 12.97 11.05 1.89
CA PHE A 153 13.07 11.89 3.09
C PHE A 153 14.10 13.03 2.96
N GLU A 154 15.14 12.88 2.16
CA GLU A 154 16.03 13.98 1.78
C GLU A 154 15.25 15.04 0.99
N ALA A 155 14.47 14.62 0.00
CA ALA A 155 13.67 15.51 -0.83
C ALA A 155 12.60 16.28 -0.05
N ILE A 156 11.91 15.64 0.90
CA ILE A 156 10.88 16.35 1.69
C ILE A 156 11.47 17.40 2.65
N LYS A 157 12.77 17.37 2.95
CA LYS A 157 13.42 18.47 3.69
C LYS A 157 13.46 19.74 2.85
N TRP A 158 13.64 19.64 1.52
CA TRP A 158 13.60 20.80 0.63
C TRP A 158 12.23 21.47 0.62
N ILE A 159 11.15 20.67 0.73
CA ILE A 159 9.77 21.17 0.80
C ILE A 159 9.50 21.96 2.08
N GLY A 160 10.22 21.67 3.16
CA GLY A 160 10.08 22.32 4.46
C GLY A 160 11.06 23.46 4.76
N ALA A 161 12.07 23.65 3.91
CA ALA A 161 13.20 24.53 4.23
C ALA A 161 12.90 26.02 4.01
N GLU A 162 11.99 26.38 3.11
CA GLU A 162 11.67 27.77 2.78
C GLU A 162 10.17 28.01 2.73
N GLU A 163 9.73 29.19 3.19
CA GLU A 163 8.33 29.60 3.09
C GLU A 163 7.99 29.97 1.63
N GLY A 164 7.16 29.12 0.99
CA GLY A 164 6.52 29.41 -0.30
C GLY A 164 7.30 29.04 -1.56
N SER A 165 8.60 28.70 -1.49
CA SER A 165 9.43 28.35 -2.64
C SER A 165 10.38 27.22 -2.31
N ILE A 166 10.70 26.36 -3.29
CA ILE A 166 11.56 25.18 -3.08
C ILE A 166 12.98 25.34 -3.69
N GLY A 167 13.31 26.50 -4.28
CA GLY A 167 14.59 26.68 -4.98
C GLY A 167 14.69 25.85 -6.28
N LEU A 168 13.58 25.61 -6.96
CA LEU A 168 13.48 24.97 -8.28
C LEU A 168 12.72 25.87 -9.23
N ASN A 169 13.20 26.03 -10.47
CA ASN A 169 12.47 26.70 -11.54
C ASN A 169 11.21 25.89 -11.93
N ALA A 170 10.35 26.46 -12.77
CA ALA A 170 9.06 25.84 -13.10
C ALA A 170 9.19 24.45 -13.75
N SER A 171 10.19 24.25 -14.63
CA SER A 171 10.43 22.96 -15.30
C SER A 171 10.93 21.90 -14.30
N ASP A 172 11.91 22.28 -13.48
CA ASP A 172 12.48 21.38 -12.50
C ASP A 172 11.49 21.04 -11.37
N LEU A 173 10.66 22.01 -10.95
CA LEU A 173 9.58 21.76 -10.00
C LEU A 173 8.55 20.76 -10.54
N ALA A 174 8.15 20.88 -11.82
CA ALA A 174 7.26 19.92 -12.44
C ALA A 174 7.88 18.52 -12.51
N THR A 175 9.17 18.42 -12.88
CA THR A 175 9.93 17.17 -12.91
C THR A 175 10.06 16.56 -11.50
N PHE A 176 10.36 17.40 -10.50
CA PHE A 176 10.44 16.97 -9.10
C PHE A 176 9.12 16.39 -8.60
N LYS A 177 8.00 17.12 -8.83
CA LYS A 177 6.65 16.66 -8.47
C LYS A 177 6.34 15.29 -9.08
N SER A 178 6.46 15.18 -10.41
CA SER A 178 6.15 13.93 -11.11
C SER A 178 7.03 12.76 -10.65
N THR A 179 8.32 12.99 -10.42
CA THR A 179 9.25 11.95 -9.96
C THR A 179 8.95 11.50 -8.54
N LEU A 180 8.73 12.45 -7.61
CA LEU A 180 8.42 12.13 -6.22
C LEU A 180 7.07 11.39 -6.09
N HIS A 181 6.06 11.79 -6.88
CA HIS A 181 4.77 11.08 -6.98
C HIS A 181 4.96 9.68 -7.53
N ALA A 182 5.68 9.51 -8.64
CA ALA A 182 5.92 8.20 -9.26
C ALA A 182 6.61 7.23 -8.29
N PHE A 183 7.67 7.66 -7.61
CA PHE A 183 8.33 6.80 -6.62
C PHE A 183 7.43 6.46 -5.43
N THR A 184 6.64 7.42 -4.93
CA THR A 184 5.79 7.21 -3.75
C THR A 184 4.57 6.35 -4.07
N PHE A 185 3.85 6.65 -5.15
CA PHE A 185 2.56 6.02 -5.44
C PHE A 185 2.65 4.84 -6.41
N ASP A 186 3.48 4.95 -7.46
CA ASP A 186 3.54 3.92 -8.49
C ASP A 186 4.59 2.84 -8.16
N VAL A 187 5.76 3.24 -7.65
CA VAL A 187 6.84 2.31 -7.30
C VAL A 187 6.64 1.71 -5.91
N LEU A 188 6.53 2.54 -4.86
CA LEU A 188 6.32 2.05 -3.50
C LEU A 188 4.86 1.67 -3.22
N GLY A 189 3.92 2.09 -4.04
CA GLY A 189 2.49 1.75 -3.92
C GLY A 189 1.86 2.28 -2.63
N LEU A 190 2.36 3.39 -2.10
CA LEU A 190 1.79 4.03 -0.91
C LEU A 190 0.46 4.70 -1.27
N ARG A 191 -0.40 4.88 -0.29
CA ARG A 191 -1.70 5.53 -0.46
C ARG A 191 -1.96 6.48 0.68
N SER A 192 -2.67 7.57 0.40
CA SER A 192 -3.18 8.51 1.40
C SER A 192 -4.33 7.87 2.21
N LYS A 193 -4.61 8.39 3.39
CA LYS A 193 -5.82 8.02 4.14
C LYS A 193 -7.10 8.36 3.37
N THR A 194 -7.05 9.39 2.53
CA THR A 194 -8.15 9.78 1.64
C THR A 194 -8.34 8.81 0.48
N ASP A 195 -7.29 8.14 0.03
CA ASP A 195 -7.41 7.07 -0.99
C ASP A 195 -8.03 5.79 -0.41
N ASN A 196 -7.88 5.56 0.89
CA ASN A 196 -8.61 4.53 1.64
C ASN A 196 -10.06 4.95 1.97
N SER A 197 -10.47 6.19 1.66
CA SER A 197 -11.86 6.62 1.78
C SER A 197 -12.80 5.81 0.86
N GLY A 198 -12.26 5.18 -0.19
CA GLY A 198 -12.99 4.21 -0.99
C GLY A 198 -13.56 3.06 -0.14
N ASP A 199 -12.77 2.50 0.76
CA ASP A 199 -13.24 1.40 1.64
C ASP A 199 -14.14 1.90 2.76
N ALA A 200 -13.82 3.05 3.39
CA ALA A 200 -14.68 3.66 4.40
C ALA A 200 -15.99 4.19 3.79
N HIS A 201 -15.94 4.80 2.61
CA HIS A 201 -17.13 5.21 1.86
C HIS A 201 -17.93 4.01 1.38
N LYS A 202 -17.27 2.93 0.94
CA LYS A 202 -17.92 1.68 0.58
C LYS A 202 -18.60 1.04 1.79
N GLU A 203 -17.92 0.95 2.93
CA GLU A 203 -18.52 0.42 4.17
C GLU A 203 -19.70 1.30 4.66
N ALA A 204 -19.59 2.62 4.57
CA ALA A 204 -20.68 3.53 4.88
C ALA A 204 -21.84 3.37 3.89
N LEU A 205 -21.54 3.21 2.60
CA LEU A 205 -22.54 2.93 1.57
C LEU A 205 -23.18 1.56 1.78
N ASP A 206 -22.42 0.51 2.08
CA ASP A 206 -22.95 -0.83 2.36
C ASP A 206 -23.91 -0.80 3.56
N LYS A 207 -23.58 -0.08 4.63
CA LYS A 207 -24.48 0.11 5.80
C LYS A 207 -25.73 0.89 5.45
N ALA A 208 -25.60 1.98 4.69
CA ALA A 208 -26.75 2.77 4.23
C ALA A 208 -27.65 1.96 3.30
N MET A 209 -27.07 1.21 2.36
CA MET A 209 -27.79 0.35 1.44
C MET A 209 -28.50 -0.81 2.16
N SER A 210 -27.88 -1.41 3.18
CA SER A 210 -28.53 -2.43 4.02
C SER A 210 -29.79 -1.88 4.67
N LEU A 211 -29.76 -0.66 5.22
CA LEU A 211 -30.93 0.00 5.80
C LEU A 211 -32.03 0.26 4.74
N VAL A 212 -31.66 0.75 3.56
CA VAL A 212 -32.61 1.04 2.48
C VAL A 212 -33.24 -0.24 1.95
N ILE A 213 -32.48 -1.32 1.80
CA ILE A 213 -32.99 -2.65 1.40
C ILE A 213 -33.98 -3.19 2.46
N GLU A 214 -33.65 -3.02 3.74
CA GLU A 214 -34.55 -3.42 4.83
C GLU A 214 -35.88 -2.62 4.83
N LEU A 215 -35.82 -1.30 4.65
CA LEU A 215 -37.01 -0.44 4.53
C LEU A 215 -37.87 -0.86 3.33
N ARG A 216 -37.27 -1.17 2.17
CA ARG A 216 -37.98 -1.67 1.00
C ARG A 216 -38.65 -3.04 1.30
N ALA A 217 -37.93 -3.92 1.98
CA ALA A 217 -38.47 -5.23 2.36
C ALA A 217 -39.70 -5.08 3.32
N GLN A 218 -39.63 -4.17 4.28
CA GLN A 218 -40.76 -3.86 5.17
C GLN A 218 -41.96 -3.27 4.42
N ALA A 219 -41.74 -2.34 3.48
CA ALA A 219 -42.79 -1.80 2.63
C ALA A 219 -43.51 -2.92 1.86
N ARG A 220 -42.75 -3.87 1.27
CA ARG A 220 -43.31 -5.04 0.57
C ARG A 220 -44.11 -5.96 1.50
N LEU A 221 -43.63 -6.21 2.73
CA LEU A 221 -44.36 -6.98 3.74
C LEU A 221 -45.70 -6.32 4.13
N ASN A 222 -45.70 -4.99 4.21
CA ASN A 222 -46.88 -4.18 4.50
C ASN A 222 -47.81 -3.99 3.28
N LYS A 223 -47.47 -4.58 2.10
CA LYS A 223 -48.15 -4.40 0.82
C LYS A 223 -48.16 -2.93 0.32
N ASP A 224 -47.24 -2.11 0.80
CA ASP A 224 -47.02 -0.76 0.32
C ASP A 224 -46.07 -0.79 -0.92
N TRP A 225 -46.67 -1.15 -2.05
CA TRP A 225 -45.98 -1.29 -3.31
C TRP A 225 -45.47 0.07 -3.83
N GLY A 226 -46.20 1.17 -3.50
CA GLY A 226 -45.81 2.52 -3.91
C GLY A 226 -44.48 2.93 -3.33
N THR A 227 -44.27 2.74 -2.03
CA THR A 227 -42.98 3.03 -1.37
C THR A 227 -41.88 2.09 -1.84
N ALA A 228 -42.16 0.80 -2.06
CA ALA A 228 -41.19 -0.17 -2.52
C ALA A 228 -40.67 0.14 -3.95
N ASP A 229 -41.56 0.58 -4.85
CA ASP A 229 -41.22 0.97 -6.21
C ASP A 229 -40.47 2.32 -6.24
N LEU A 230 -40.92 3.29 -5.44
CA LEU A 230 -40.24 4.60 -5.32
C LEU A 230 -38.78 4.42 -4.89
N ILE A 231 -38.52 3.58 -3.88
CA ILE A 231 -37.14 3.29 -3.43
C ILE A 231 -36.32 2.70 -4.59
N ARG A 232 -36.85 1.74 -5.33
CA ARG A 232 -36.15 1.11 -6.47
C ARG A 232 -35.83 2.13 -7.55
N ASP A 233 -36.81 2.95 -7.93
CA ASP A 233 -36.68 3.90 -9.03
C ASP A 233 -35.67 5.01 -8.68
N GLN A 234 -35.71 5.55 -7.44
CA GLN A 234 -34.73 6.52 -6.97
C GLN A 234 -33.30 5.94 -6.90
N LEU A 235 -33.14 4.68 -6.52
CA LEU A 235 -31.83 4.02 -6.55
C LEU A 235 -31.32 3.84 -7.98
N ASN A 236 -32.20 3.42 -8.91
CA ASN A 236 -31.83 3.32 -10.33
C ASN A 236 -31.42 4.67 -10.92
N ASP A 237 -32.12 5.76 -10.59
CA ASP A 237 -31.77 7.12 -11.02
C ASP A 237 -30.40 7.56 -10.45
N ALA A 238 -30.05 7.07 -9.28
CA ALA A 238 -28.73 7.28 -8.69
C ALA A 238 -27.63 6.33 -9.22
N GLY A 239 -27.95 5.43 -10.18
CA GLY A 239 -27.01 4.47 -10.77
C GLY A 239 -26.85 3.17 -9.94
N ILE A 240 -27.70 2.96 -8.93
CA ILE A 240 -27.63 1.78 -8.05
C ILE A 240 -28.71 0.78 -8.47
N GLN A 241 -28.30 -0.40 -8.92
CA GLN A 241 -29.21 -1.45 -9.33
C GLN A 241 -29.46 -2.45 -8.21
N LEU A 242 -30.74 -2.72 -7.89
CA LEU A 242 -31.14 -3.77 -6.95
C LEU A 242 -31.38 -5.09 -7.68
N LYS A 243 -30.87 -6.20 -7.12
CA LYS A 243 -31.09 -7.57 -7.60
C LYS A 243 -31.72 -8.39 -6.48
N ASP A 244 -32.96 -8.82 -6.69
CA ASP A 244 -33.67 -9.73 -5.77
C ASP A 244 -33.24 -11.18 -6.08
N GLY A 245 -32.71 -11.90 -5.08
CA GLY A 245 -32.26 -13.29 -5.16
C GLY A 245 -32.90 -14.17 -4.09
N ALA A 246 -32.67 -15.48 -4.15
CA ALA A 246 -33.21 -16.45 -3.18
C ALA A 246 -32.67 -16.23 -1.75
N GLU A 247 -31.46 -15.65 -1.62
CA GLU A 247 -30.81 -15.36 -0.34
C GLU A 247 -31.03 -13.92 0.15
N GLY A 248 -31.80 -13.11 -0.60
CA GLY A 248 -32.09 -11.70 -0.27
C GLY A 248 -31.87 -10.75 -1.45
N THR A 249 -32.02 -9.44 -1.17
CA THR A 249 -31.76 -8.38 -2.14
C THR A 249 -30.31 -7.92 -2.03
N SER A 250 -29.60 -7.90 -3.15
CA SER A 250 -28.24 -7.32 -3.28
C SER A 250 -28.28 -6.07 -4.16
N TYR A 251 -27.20 -5.28 -4.14
CA TYR A 251 -27.07 -4.11 -5.01
C TYR A 251 -25.76 -4.10 -5.79
N SER A 252 -25.71 -3.37 -6.89
CA SER A 252 -24.50 -3.08 -7.69
C SER A 252 -24.53 -1.64 -8.20
N LEU A 253 -23.34 -1.02 -8.32
CA LEU A 253 -23.10 0.29 -8.92
C LEU A 253 -22.82 0.14 -10.41
#